data_6fbad61bed46d91aef4cd78cc58be5e3
#
_entry.id   6fbad61bed46d91aef4cd78cc58be5e3
#
_cell.length_a   1.000
_cell.length_b   1.000
_cell.length_c   1.000
_cell.angle_alpha   90.00
_cell.angle_beta   90.00
_cell.angle_gamma   90.00
#
_symmetry.space_group_name_H-M   'P 1'
#
loop_
_entity.id
_entity.type
_entity.pdbx_description
1 polymer ?
#
loop_
_entity_poly.entity_id
_entity_poly.type
_entity_poly.pdbx_seq_one_letter_code
_entity_poly.pdbx_strand_id
1 'polypeptide(L)'
;MAKKIKKVETPIDQRETFVSIQKNFADSELSVEEKLKTLYALQKADSEIDKILQLRGELPVEVENLENEVLGLKTRAAQINTEIDTLNSNITDYKHQIVECDTAIEKYKNQMDSVTNSREYDSLSKEVENQDLLKKIAVKNVADTKEIIAAKKAELADIKDEANVRNEDLKAKKEELSNIVESTAKEEKVQIGRAHV
;
A
#
# COMPACT_ATOMS: atom_id res chain seq x y z
N MET A 1 21.43 -8.74 -0.19
CA MET A 1 21.96 -9.48 0.98
C MET A 1 20.77 -10.01 1.77
N ALA A 2 20.48 -11.29 1.70
CA ALA A 2 19.34 -11.92 2.36
C ALA A 2 19.62 -12.01 3.87
N LYS A 3 18.78 -11.34 4.69
CA LYS A 3 18.80 -11.49 6.15
C LYS A 3 18.27 -12.89 6.51
N LYS A 4 19.15 -13.73 7.06
CA LYS A 4 18.79 -15.02 7.65
C LYS A 4 17.80 -14.79 8.79
N ILE A 5 16.58 -15.31 8.63
CA ILE A 5 15.57 -15.40 9.70
C ILE A 5 16.15 -16.39 10.74
N LYS A 6 16.41 -15.90 11.95
CA LYS A 6 16.77 -16.77 13.08
C LYS A 6 15.55 -17.63 13.44
N LYS A 7 15.66 -18.95 13.26
CA LYS A 7 14.73 -19.91 13.86
C LYS A 7 14.75 -19.69 15.37
N VAL A 8 13.58 -19.35 15.91
CA VAL A 8 13.37 -19.36 17.37
C VAL A 8 13.25 -20.82 17.76
N GLU A 9 14.29 -21.33 18.40
CA GLU A 9 14.25 -22.66 19.03
C GLU A 9 13.30 -22.57 20.24
N THR A 10 12.25 -23.36 20.23
CA THR A 10 11.33 -23.52 21.38
C THR A 10 12.01 -24.40 22.41
N PRO A 11 12.26 -23.93 23.65
CA PRO A 11 13.08 -24.68 24.62
C PRO A 11 12.28 -25.69 25.46
N ILE A 12 11.16 -26.22 25.01
CA ILE A 12 10.40 -27.22 25.75
C ILE A 12 10.18 -28.44 24.87
N ASP A 13 10.83 -29.54 25.21
CA ASP A 13 10.52 -30.85 24.63
C ASP A 13 9.18 -31.32 25.20
N GLN A 14 8.12 -31.08 24.42
CA GLN A 14 6.73 -31.43 24.79
C GLN A 14 6.55 -32.93 25.15
N ARG A 15 7.46 -33.80 24.72
CA ARG A 15 7.41 -35.24 25.00
C ARG A 15 7.81 -35.56 26.43
N GLU A 16 8.80 -34.87 27.02
CA GLU A 16 9.24 -35.11 28.39
C GLU A 16 8.20 -34.63 29.41
N THR A 17 7.52 -33.52 29.19
CA THR A 17 6.42 -33.04 30.07
C THR A 17 5.23 -33.96 30.06
N PHE A 18 4.87 -34.53 28.88
CA PHE A 18 3.70 -35.45 28.81
C PHE A 18 3.93 -36.77 29.55
N VAL A 19 5.14 -37.31 29.47
CA VAL A 19 5.52 -38.55 30.14
C VAL A 19 5.60 -38.37 31.68
N SER A 20 6.08 -37.23 32.16
CA SER A 20 6.14 -36.93 33.62
C SER A 20 4.75 -36.69 34.19
N ILE A 21 3.85 -36.03 33.47
CA ILE A 21 2.45 -35.83 33.86
C ILE A 21 1.71 -37.18 33.88
N GLN A 22 1.91 -38.06 32.90
CA GLN A 22 1.31 -39.40 32.88
C GLN A 22 1.75 -40.26 34.07
N LYS A 23 3.02 -40.22 34.46
CA LYS A 23 3.52 -40.96 35.64
C LYS A 23 2.90 -40.42 36.93
N ASN A 24 2.89 -39.13 37.15
CA ASN A 24 2.30 -38.51 38.35
C ASN A 24 0.79 -38.74 38.46
N PHE A 25 0.10 -38.91 37.31
CA PHE A 25 -1.34 -39.20 37.24
C PHE A 25 -1.66 -40.66 37.59
N ALA A 26 -0.78 -41.60 37.26
CA ALA A 26 -0.98 -43.01 37.56
C ALA A 26 -0.83 -43.30 39.06
N ASP A 27 0.06 -42.57 39.75
CA ASP A 27 0.39 -42.79 41.16
C ASP A 27 -0.47 -41.96 42.16
N SER A 28 -1.42 -41.12 41.67
CA SER A 28 -2.25 -40.28 42.53
C SER A 28 -3.49 -41.04 43.04
N GLU A 29 -3.83 -40.94 44.35
CA GLU A 29 -5.03 -41.48 45.01
C GLU A 29 -6.34 -40.75 44.59
N LEU A 30 -6.31 -39.93 43.53
CA LEU A 30 -7.47 -39.19 43.02
C LEU A 30 -8.55 -40.13 42.47
N SER A 31 -9.81 -39.82 42.73
CA SER A 31 -10.95 -40.57 42.16
C SER A 31 -10.95 -40.48 40.62
N VAL A 32 -11.54 -41.47 39.96
CA VAL A 32 -11.64 -41.50 38.47
C VAL A 32 -12.33 -40.23 37.92
N GLU A 33 -13.30 -39.71 38.67
CA GLU A 33 -14.03 -38.49 38.32
C GLU A 33 -13.11 -37.24 38.33
N GLU A 34 -12.28 -37.12 39.36
CA GLU A 34 -11.32 -36.01 39.48
C GLU A 34 -10.24 -36.11 38.41
N LYS A 35 -9.75 -37.33 38.13
CA LYS A 35 -8.80 -37.58 37.02
C LYS A 35 -9.38 -37.16 35.68
N LEU A 36 -10.63 -37.47 35.38
CA LEU A 36 -11.31 -37.08 34.15
C LEU A 36 -11.52 -35.56 34.05
N LYS A 37 -11.90 -34.90 35.16
CA LYS A 37 -12.05 -33.44 35.20
C LYS A 37 -10.72 -32.74 34.94
N THR A 38 -9.64 -33.23 35.50
CA THR A 38 -8.29 -32.67 35.32
C THR A 38 -7.77 -32.89 33.90
N LEU A 39 -8.01 -34.07 33.30
CA LEU A 39 -7.69 -34.36 31.91
C LEU A 39 -8.46 -33.45 30.95
N TYR A 40 -9.75 -33.25 31.20
CA TYR A 40 -10.56 -32.34 30.38
C TYR A 40 -10.09 -30.89 30.48
N ALA A 41 -9.75 -30.43 31.69
CA ALA A 41 -9.19 -29.08 31.88
C ALA A 41 -7.84 -28.92 31.17
N LEU A 42 -6.98 -29.96 31.24
CA LEU A 42 -5.70 -29.97 30.51
C LEU A 42 -5.90 -29.90 28.99
N GLN A 43 -6.78 -30.77 28.45
CA GLN A 43 -7.09 -30.77 27.01
C GLN A 43 -7.64 -29.44 26.54
N LYS A 44 -8.46 -28.77 27.36
CA LYS A 44 -8.98 -27.44 27.05
C LYS A 44 -7.86 -26.42 27.03
N ALA A 45 -6.96 -26.44 27.98
CA ALA A 45 -5.80 -25.56 28.08
C ALA A 45 -4.85 -25.77 26.86
N ASP A 46 -4.55 -27.03 26.51
CA ASP A 46 -3.73 -27.36 25.34
C ASP A 46 -4.37 -26.82 24.03
N SER A 47 -5.71 -27.01 23.90
CA SER A 47 -6.42 -26.48 22.73
C SER A 47 -6.40 -24.94 22.62
N GLU A 48 -6.40 -24.25 23.78
CA GLU A 48 -6.25 -22.78 23.82
C GLU A 48 -4.82 -22.36 23.47
N ILE A 49 -3.82 -23.09 23.96
CA ILE A 49 -2.41 -22.88 23.64
C ILE A 49 -2.16 -23.08 22.13
N ASP A 50 -2.69 -24.15 21.55
CA ASP A 50 -2.54 -24.43 20.11
C ASP A 50 -3.14 -23.33 19.25
N LYS A 51 -4.32 -22.80 19.62
CA LYS A 51 -4.93 -21.65 18.92
C LYS A 51 -4.05 -20.40 18.99
N ILE A 52 -3.48 -20.11 20.16
CA ILE A 52 -2.59 -18.97 20.35
C ILE A 52 -1.31 -19.13 19.53
N LEU A 53 -0.73 -20.33 19.49
CA LEU A 53 0.45 -20.64 18.67
C LEU A 53 0.17 -20.50 17.17
N GLN A 54 -1.02 -20.94 16.73
CA GLN A 54 -1.46 -20.77 15.33
C GLN A 54 -1.62 -19.29 14.99
N LEU A 55 -2.33 -18.51 15.80
CA LEU A 55 -2.50 -17.06 15.60
C LEU A 55 -1.14 -16.32 15.61
N ARG A 56 -0.21 -16.73 16.48
CA ARG A 56 1.14 -16.18 16.53
C ARG A 56 1.96 -16.51 15.28
N GLY A 57 1.62 -17.58 14.56
CA GLY A 57 2.22 -17.94 13.27
C GLY A 57 1.60 -17.22 12.07
N GLU A 58 0.29 -17.03 12.07
CA GLU A 58 -0.47 -16.46 10.96
C GLU A 58 -0.43 -14.92 10.92
N LEU A 59 -0.61 -14.27 12.08
CA LEU A 59 -0.65 -12.80 12.17
C LEU A 59 0.58 -12.06 11.62
N PRO A 60 1.83 -12.50 11.85
CA PRO A 60 2.99 -11.86 11.25
C PRO A 60 2.97 -11.88 9.72
N VAL A 61 2.46 -12.97 9.12
CA VAL A 61 2.32 -13.10 7.66
C VAL A 61 1.24 -12.17 7.13
N GLU A 62 0.11 -12.05 7.84
CA GLU A 62 -0.95 -11.10 7.50
C GLU A 62 -0.46 -9.64 7.59
N VAL A 63 0.31 -9.31 8.64
CA VAL A 63 0.92 -7.98 8.80
C VAL A 63 1.88 -7.69 7.65
N GLU A 64 2.76 -8.63 7.28
CA GLU A 64 3.70 -8.47 6.16
C GLU A 64 2.96 -8.28 4.83
N ASN A 65 1.89 -9.03 4.59
CA ASN A 65 1.06 -8.88 3.39
C ASN A 65 0.41 -7.49 3.33
N LEU A 66 -0.19 -7.02 4.43
CA LEU A 66 -0.78 -5.68 4.51
C LEU A 66 0.27 -4.57 4.36
N GLU A 67 1.48 -4.73 4.90
CA GLU A 67 2.59 -3.80 4.69
C GLU A 67 2.97 -3.70 3.21
N ASN A 68 3.04 -4.83 2.52
CA ASN A 68 3.34 -4.89 1.10
C ASN A 68 2.22 -4.27 0.26
N GLU A 69 0.94 -4.50 0.59
CA GLU A 69 -0.20 -3.86 -0.06
C GLU A 69 -0.15 -2.33 0.11
N VAL A 70 0.03 -1.84 1.33
CA VAL A 70 0.15 -0.39 1.62
C VAL A 70 1.33 0.23 0.88
N LEU A 71 2.46 -0.47 0.81
CA LEU A 71 3.64 0.00 0.07
C LEU A 71 3.34 0.05 -1.44
N GLY A 72 2.67 -0.96 -1.98
CA GLY A 72 2.24 -1.00 -3.39
C GLY A 72 1.32 0.17 -3.74
N LEU A 73 0.29 0.43 -2.92
CA LEU A 73 -0.64 1.55 -3.11
C LEU A 73 0.09 2.92 -3.03
N LYS A 74 1.01 3.09 -2.07
CA LYS A 74 1.84 4.31 -1.97
C LYS A 74 2.72 4.52 -3.19
N THR A 75 3.32 3.45 -3.72
CA THR A 75 4.15 3.51 -4.92
C THR A 75 3.32 3.90 -6.14
N ARG A 76 2.13 3.29 -6.29
CA ARG A 76 1.19 3.64 -7.37
C ARG A 76 0.72 5.10 -7.27
N ALA A 77 0.40 5.57 -6.07
CA ALA A 77 0.03 6.97 -5.84
C ALA A 77 1.17 7.94 -6.21
N ALA A 78 2.42 7.58 -5.90
CA ALA A 78 3.60 8.36 -6.29
C ALA A 78 3.78 8.41 -7.82
N GLN A 79 3.58 7.29 -8.51
CA GLN A 79 3.63 7.22 -9.98
C GLN A 79 2.57 8.12 -10.63
N ILE A 80 1.32 8.06 -10.15
CA ILE A 80 0.25 8.92 -10.67
C ILE A 80 0.56 10.40 -10.42
N ASN A 81 1.14 10.77 -9.28
CA ASN A 81 1.56 12.15 -9.04
C ASN A 81 2.62 12.60 -10.07
N THR A 82 3.63 11.78 -10.36
CA THR A 82 4.64 12.12 -11.37
C THR A 82 4.05 12.22 -12.79
N GLU A 83 3.05 11.40 -13.12
CA GLU A 83 2.31 11.51 -14.37
C GLU A 83 1.52 12.83 -14.45
N ILE A 84 0.84 13.22 -13.35
CA ILE A 84 0.13 14.51 -13.28
C ILE A 84 1.10 15.68 -13.43
N ASP A 85 2.28 15.62 -12.83
CA ASP A 85 3.29 16.68 -12.95
C ASP A 85 3.81 16.81 -14.39
N THR A 86 4.06 15.68 -15.07
CA THR A 86 4.43 15.67 -16.50
C THR A 86 3.32 16.24 -17.38
N LEU A 87 2.06 15.89 -17.12
CA LEU A 87 0.92 16.43 -17.85
C LEU A 87 0.75 17.95 -17.62
N ASN A 88 1.01 18.44 -16.42
CA ASN A 88 1.01 19.88 -16.13
C ASN A 88 2.13 20.61 -16.86
N SER A 89 3.32 20.02 -16.99
CA SER A 89 4.40 20.55 -17.80
C SER A 89 3.97 20.67 -19.28
N ASN A 90 3.37 19.61 -19.83
CA ASN A 90 2.86 19.62 -21.22
C ASN A 90 1.83 20.73 -21.45
N ILE A 91 0.93 20.96 -20.46
CA ILE A 91 -0.02 22.10 -20.55
C ILE A 91 0.72 23.44 -20.62
N THR A 92 1.80 23.57 -19.88
CA THR A 92 2.62 24.80 -19.91
C THR A 92 3.26 24.99 -21.28
N ASP A 93 3.80 23.92 -21.86
CA ASP A 93 4.39 23.95 -23.18
C ASP A 93 3.35 24.28 -24.28
N TYR A 94 2.16 23.68 -24.22
CA TYR A 94 1.08 24.01 -25.13
C TYR A 94 0.63 25.49 -25.02
N LYS A 95 0.59 26.03 -23.80
CA LYS A 95 0.28 27.45 -23.57
C LYS A 95 1.36 28.36 -24.18
N HIS A 96 2.64 27.98 -24.07
CA HIS A 96 3.73 28.70 -24.72
C HIS A 96 3.56 28.67 -26.25
N GLN A 97 3.26 27.51 -26.82
CA GLN A 97 2.98 27.40 -28.27
C GLN A 97 1.80 28.30 -28.71
N ILE A 98 0.75 28.38 -27.88
CA ILE A 98 -0.38 29.30 -28.20
C ILE A 98 0.10 30.74 -28.26
N VAL A 99 0.91 31.20 -27.32
CA VAL A 99 1.45 32.55 -27.26
C VAL A 99 2.40 32.81 -28.46
N GLU A 100 3.22 31.85 -28.82
CA GLU A 100 4.11 31.91 -29.98
C GLU A 100 3.31 32.01 -31.29
N CYS A 101 2.25 31.21 -31.44
CA CYS A 101 1.36 31.29 -32.58
C CYS A 101 0.67 32.66 -32.64
N ASP A 102 0.20 33.20 -31.51
CA ASP A 102 -0.43 34.52 -31.47
C ASP A 102 0.53 35.64 -31.89
N THR A 103 1.76 35.62 -31.39
CA THR A 103 2.80 36.60 -31.77
C THR A 103 3.19 36.47 -33.23
N ALA A 104 3.25 35.25 -33.77
CA ALA A 104 3.52 35.00 -35.19
C ALA A 104 2.36 35.51 -36.07
N ILE A 105 1.12 35.27 -35.70
CA ILE A 105 -0.07 35.76 -36.42
C ILE A 105 -0.07 37.29 -36.45
N GLU A 106 0.19 37.94 -35.33
CA GLU A 106 0.25 39.39 -35.25
C GLU A 106 1.37 39.96 -36.15
N LYS A 107 2.54 39.36 -36.11
CA LYS A 107 3.67 39.71 -36.96
C LYS A 107 3.34 39.57 -38.46
N TYR A 108 2.75 38.45 -38.88
CA TYR A 108 2.36 38.22 -40.25
C TYR A 108 1.27 39.19 -40.73
N LYS A 109 0.28 39.49 -39.89
CA LYS A 109 -0.76 40.49 -40.18
C LYS A 109 -0.15 41.89 -40.42
N ASN A 110 0.76 42.33 -39.54
CA ASN A 110 1.45 43.60 -39.69
C ASN A 110 2.32 43.64 -40.99
N GLN A 111 2.89 42.51 -41.41
CA GLN A 111 3.58 42.39 -42.66
C GLN A 111 2.64 42.47 -43.87
N MET A 112 1.46 41.82 -43.80
CA MET A 112 0.43 41.88 -44.85
C MET A 112 -0.04 43.30 -45.11
N ASP A 113 -0.14 44.14 -44.07
CA ASP A 113 -0.53 45.55 -44.22
C ASP A 113 0.51 46.39 -44.96
N SER A 114 1.76 45.94 -45.01
CA SER A 114 2.88 46.65 -45.67
C SER A 114 3.23 46.12 -47.07
N VAL A 115 2.71 44.96 -47.45
CA VAL A 115 3.02 44.31 -48.74
C VAL A 115 2.13 44.83 -49.86
N THR A 116 2.75 45.17 -51.01
CA THR A 116 2.05 45.59 -52.22
C THR A 116 1.95 44.51 -53.29
N ASN A 117 2.66 43.38 -53.09
CA ASN A 117 2.71 42.26 -54.01
C ASN A 117 1.68 41.16 -53.62
N SER A 118 0.74 40.88 -54.53
CA SER A 118 -0.31 39.87 -54.33
C SER A 118 0.23 38.48 -53.97
N ARG A 119 1.37 38.09 -54.56
CA ARG A 119 1.95 36.76 -54.31
C ARG A 119 2.53 36.63 -52.90
N GLU A 120 3.12 37.70 -52.36
CA GLU A 120 3.63 37.76 -50.99
C GLU A 120 2.46 37.84 -50.00
N TYR A 121 1.41 38.58 -50.32
CA TYR A 121 0.18 38.62 -49.52
C TYR A 121 -0.45 37.24 -49.39
N ASP A 122 -0.60 36.50 -50.51
CA ASP A 122 -1.14 35.14 -50.50
C ASP A 122 -0.28 34.16 -49.67
N SER A 123 1.05 34.32 -49.71
CA SER A 123 1.96 33.52 -48.91
C SER A 123 1.80 33.80 -47.40
N LEU A 124 1.74 35.08 -47.01
CA LEU A 124 1.54 35.48 -45.62
C LEU A 124 0.16 35.07 -45.10
N SER A 125 -0.88 35.15 -45.94
CA SER A 125 -2.22 34.68 -45.60
C SER A 125 -2.22 33.21 -45.26
N LYS A 126 -1.52 32.37 -46.03
CA LYS A 126 -1.38 30.93 -45.74
C LYS A 126 -0.61 30.66 -44.44
N GLU A 127 0.41 31.46 -44.13
CA GLU A 127 1.14 31.37 -42.88
C GLU A 127 0.25 31.72 -41.68
N VAL A 128 -0.60 32.75 -41.78
CA VAL A 128 -1.57 33.11 -40.77
C VAL A 128 -2.55 31.96 -40.54
N GLU A 129 -3.09 31.37 -41.62
CA GLU A 129 -3.98 30.22 -41.56
C GLU A 129 -3.32 29.00 -40.86
N ASN A 130 -2.05 28.75 -41.24
CA ASN A 130 -1.27 27.65 -40.63
C ASN A 130 -1.06 27.86 -39.12
N GLN A 131 -0.65 29.08 -38.72
CA GLN A 131 -0.48 29.40 -37.30
C GLN A 131 -1.81 29.34 -36.52
N ASP A 132 -2.93 29.73 -37.13
CA ASP A 132 -4.25 29.62 -36.51
C ASP A 132 -4.67 28.16 -36.34
N LEU A 133 -4.35 27.28 -37.27
CA LEU A 133 -4.56 25.83 -37.12
C LEU A 133 -3.69 25.23 -36.02
N LEU A 134 -2.41 25.59 -35.95
CA LEU A 134 -1.50 25.14 -34.90
C LEU A 134 -1.98 25.60 -33.51
N LYS A 135 -2.43 26.84 -33.40
CA LYS A 135 -3.03 27.39 -32.18
C LYS A 135 -4.27 26.59 -31.77
N LYS A 136 -5.18 26.28 -32.71
CA LYS A 136 -6.39 25.47 -32.43
C LYS A 136 -6.03 24.07 -31.93
N ILE A 137 -5.02 23.45 -32.52
CA ILE A 137 -4.51 22.15 -32.08
C ILE A 137 -3.96 22.26 -30.65
N ALA A 138 -3.13 23.25 -30.34
CA ALA A 138 -2.57 23.44 -29.02
C ALA A 138 -3.66 23.72 -27.96
N VAL A 139 -4.67 24.52 -28.29
CA VAL A 139 -5.84 24.75 -27.39
C VAL A 139 -6.60 23.46 -27.12
N LYS A 140 -6.83 22.64 -28.16
CA LYS A 140 -7.46 21.32 -27.98
C LYS A 140 -6.61 20.42 -27.09
N ASN A 141 -5.31 20.34 -27.33
CA ASN A 141 -4.40 19.54 -26.51
C ASN A 141 -4.43 19.97 -25.02
N VAL A 142 -4.54 21.27 -24.74
CA VAL A 142 -4.72 21.78 -23.37
C VAL A 142 -6.02 21.27 -22.75
N ALA A 143 -7.12 21.26 -23.51
CA ALA A 143 -8.41 20.77 -23.03
C ALA A 143 -8.37 19.26 -22.74
N ASP A 144 -7.91 18.48 -23.71
CA ASP A 144 -7.80 17.02 -23.60
C ASP A 144 -6.87 16.62 -22.44
N THR A 145 -5.73 17.30 -22.29
CA THR A 145 -4.79 17.05 -21.18
C THR A 145 -5.40 17.38 -19.81
N LYS A 146 -6.21 18.43 -19.71
CA LYS A 146 -6.92 18.75 -18.45
C LYS A 146 -7.94 17.69 -18.07
N GLU A 147 -8.65 17.11 -19.02
CA GLU A 147 -9.57 16.00 -18.78
C GLU A 147 -8.84 14.77 -18.25
N ILE A 148 -7.69 14.44 -18.87
CA ILE A 148 -6.83 13.35 -18.40
C ILE A 148 -6.34 13.60 -16.96
N ILE A 149 -5.90 14.83 -16.65
CA ILE A 149 -5.49 15.18 -15.29
C ILE A 149 -6.64 15.04 -14.30
N ALA A 150 -7.86 15.43 -14.67
CA ALA A 150 -9.02 15.30 -13.81
C ALA A 150 -9.32 13.82 -13.50
N ALA A 151 -9.27 12.95 -14.51
CA ALA A 151 -9.42 11.50 -14.33
C ALA A 151 -8.31 10.90 -13.44
N LYS A 152 -7.05 11.30 -13.66
CA LYS A 152 -5.92 10.87 -12.85
C LYS A 152 -6.01 11.32 -11.39
N LYS A 153 -6.53 12.52 -11.14
CA LYS A 153 -6.76 13.02 -9.78
C LYS A 153 -7.87 12.25 -9.06
N ALA A 154 -8.92 11.82 -9.76
CA ALA A 154 -9.94 10.95 -9.20
C ALA A 154 -9.35 9.59 -8.83
N GLU A 155 -8.61 8.94 -9.76
CA GLU A 155 -7.91 7.68 -9.49
C GLU A 155 -6.94 7.81 -8.28
N LEU A 156 -6.24 8.93 -8.16
CA LEU A 156 -5.35 9.19 -7.03
C LEU A 156 -6.11 9.32 -5.70
N ALA A 157 -7.30 9.90 -5.70
CA ALA A 157 -8.14 10.00 -4.52
C ALA A 157 -8.60 8.62 -4.06
N ASP A 158 -9.10 7.79 -4.99
CA ASP A 158 -9.54 6.43 -4.70
C ASP A 158 -8.40 5.57 -4.12
N ILE A 159 -7.20 5.65 -4.70
CA ILE A 159 -6.02 4.93 -4.20
C ILE A 159 -5.60 5.40 -2.80
N LYS A 160 -5.70 6.71 -2.52
CA LYS A 160 -5.39 7.24 -1.19
C LYS A 160 -6.39 6.77 -0.15
N ASP A 161 -7.66 6.73 -0.49
CA ASP A 161 -8.70 6.25 0.41
C ASP A 161 -8.54 4.75 0.69
N GLU A 162 -8.25 3.95 -0.33
CA GLU A 162 -7.90 2.54 -0.16
C GLU A 162 -6.65 2.36 0.71
N ALA A 163 -5.60 3.14 0.48
CA ALA A 163 -4.38 3.09 1.28
C ALA A 163 -4.61 3.47 2.75
N ASN A 164 -5.54 4.40 3.02
CA ASN A 164 -5.91 4.77 4.38
C ASN A 164 -6.63 3.62 5.09
N VAL A 165 -7.61 2.98 4.45
CA VAL A 165 -8.32 1.81 4.99
C VAL A 165 -7.33 0.69 5.30
N ARG A 166 -6.45 0.32 4.34
CA ARG A 166 -5.43 -0.72 4.56
C ARG A 166 -4.44 -0.37 5.67
N ASN A 167 -4.13 0.91 5.84
CA ASN A 167 -3.24 1.36 6.90
C ASN A 167 -3.90 1.31 8.29
N GLU A 168 -5.21 1.50 8.37
CA GLU A 168 -5.99 1.28 9.61
C GLU A 168 -6.04 -0.21 9.96
N ASP A 169 -6.33 -1.08 8.99
CA ASP A 169 -6.30 -2.53 9.16
C ASP A 169 -4.92 -3.00 9.63
N LEU A 170 -3.85 -2.47 9.02
CA LEU A 170 -2.47 -2.76 9.40
C LEU A 170 -2.17 -2.37 10.85
N LYS A 171 -2.66 -1.21 11.30
CA LYS A 171 -2.48 -0.77 12.70
C LYS A 171 -3.21 -1.72 13.66
N ALA A 172 -4.47 -2.06 13.37
CA ALA A 172 -5.26 -2.97 14.18
C ALA A 172 -4.59 -4.36 14.29
N LYS A 173 -4.09 -4.91 13.16
CA LYS A 173 -3.38 -6.19 13.14
C LYS A 173 -2.04 -6.17 13.89
N LYS A 174 -1.31 -5.07 13.83
CA LYS A 174 -0.07 -4.88 14.61
C LYS A 174 -0.34 -4.81 16.10
N GLU A 175 -1.40 -4.13 16.51
CA GLU A 175 -1.82 -4.07 17.91
C GLU A 175 -2.27 -5.45 18.41
N GLU A 176 -3.05 -6.18 17.60
CA GLU A 176 -3.45 -7.56 17.92
C GLU A 176 -2.23 -8.48 18.10
N LEU A 177 -1.27 -8.42 17.16
CA LEU A 177 -0.02 -9.18 17.24
C LEU A 177 0.79 -8.82 18.51
N SER A 178 0.90 -7.52 18.83
CA SER A 178 1.60 -7.06 20.03
C SER A 178 0.95 -7.60 21.31
N ASN A 179 -0.38 -7.53 21.39
CA ASN A 179 -1.15 -8.03 22.55
C ASN A 179 -0.98 -9.54 22.72
N ILE A 180 -1.01 -10.31 21.64
CA ILE A 180 -0.82 -11.77 21.68
C ILE A 180 0.61 -12.10 22.11
N VAL A 181 1.61 -11.41 21.58
CA VAL A 181 3.02 -11.63 21.97
C VAL A 181 3.24 -11.29 23.45
N GLU A 182 2.64 -10.20 23.95
CA GLU A 182 2.76 -9.83 25.36
C GLU A 182 2.02 -10.81 26.30
N SER A 183 0.82 -11.25 25.94
CA SER A 183 0.06 -12.21 26.75
C SER A 183 0.76 -13.55 26.83
N THR A 184 1.23 -14.08 25.70
CA THR A 184 1.97 -15.35 25.65
C THR A 184 3.29 -15.27 26.42
N ALA A 185 4.04 -14.16 26.32
CA ALA A 185 5.26 -13.98 27.09
C ALA A 185 5.03 -13.93 28.62
N LYS A 186 3.88 -13.45 29.07
CA LYS A 186 3.49 -13.46 30.47
C LYS A 186 3.11 -14.87 30.92
N GLU A 187 2.35 -15.62 30.13
CA GLU A 187 1.94 -16.98 30.41
C GLU A 187 3.13 -17.94 30.42
N GLU A 188 4.06 -17.82 29.46
CA GLU A 188 5.32 -18.58 29.46
C GLU A 188 6.11 -18.35 30.76
N LYS A 189 6.24 -17.10 31.22
CA LYS A 189 6.93 -16.79 32.50
C LYS A 189 6.24 -17.39 33.73
N VAL A 190 4.92 -17.39 33.73
CA VAL A 190 4.13 -17.96 34.84
C VAL A 190 4.24 -19.50 34.87
N GLN A 191 4.23 -20.16 33.72
CA GLN A 191 4.36 -21.61 33.61
C GLN A 191 5.78 -22.08 33.97
N ILE A 192 6.82 -21.36 33.49
CA ILE A 192 8.21 -21.65 33.89
C ILE A 192 8.39 -21.48 35.42
N GLY A 193 7.79 -20.43 36.01
CA GLY A 193 7.83 -20.23 37.47
C GLY A 193 7.10 -21.31 38.29
N ARG A 194 6.06 -21.94 37.70
CA ARG A 194 5.35 -23.09 38.35
C ARG A 194 6.07 -24.41 38.18
N ALA A 195 6.88 -24.57 37.16
CA ALA A 195 7.66 -25.78 36.93
C ALA A 195 8.95 -25.85 37.80
N HIS A 196 9.31 -24.74 38.46
CA HIS A 196 10.51 -24.63 39.31
C HIS A 196 10.20 -24.64 40.84
N VAL A 197 8.95 -24.86 41.25
CA VAL A 197 8.52 -25.06 42.64
C VAL A 197 8.01 -26.50 42.80
#